data_1b9c06773c47fbb12430f7d295685313
#
_entry.id   1b9c06773c47fbb12430f7d295685313
#
_cell.length_a   1.000
_cell.length_b   1.000
_cell.length_c   1.000
_cell.angle_alpha   90.00
_cell.angle_beta   90.00
_cell.angle_gamma   90.00
#
_symmetry.space_group_name_H-M   'P 1'
#
loop_
_entity.id
_entity.type
_entity.pdbx_description
1 polymer ?
#
loop_
_entity_poly.entity_id
_entity_poly.type
_entity_poly.pdbx_seq_one_letter_code
_entity_poly.pdbx_strand_id
1 'polypeptide(L)'
;MGLSQQIAYSSLLAFFPAAAFVVGALGIFHLFDDLKRLLDPIAPGGVIGFITGLQRDSQGGTSTAAFFIGFLGAVWIASGAMGSVIKAVNRAYELPETRPFWKRRAIAILLVLTSGLTTAGIFLLIVVGGALGDAIAKKAGLGAAFQWVWGSARWPVAFCAILLFLALVYYLAPNKEQRSWRWITPGSVVGGLLWLLLSALFAQYVTYAGNYTKTYGTIASGVILLLWLNYSAFALLFGAELNAELDRQANTRAAGGERAGLVKLARRDA
;
A
#
# COMPACT_ATOMS: atom_id res chain seq x y z
N MET A 1 -10.88 16.75 -0.30
CA MET A 1 -11.51 15.61 -1.01
C MET A 1 -10.97 15.42 -2.43
N GLY A 2 -10.75 16.46 -3.24
CA GLY A 2 -10.27 16.31 -4.62
C GLY A 2 -8.94 15.55 -4.82
N LEU A 3 -8.00 15.61 -3.85
CA LEU A 3 -6.72 14.91 -3.95
C LEU A 3 -6.85 13.39 -3.78
N SER A 4 -7.68 12.92 -2.84
CA SER A 4 -7.95 11.48 -2.67
C SER A 4 -8.64 10.90 -3.89
N GLN A 5 -9.58 11.62 -4.49
CA GLN A 5 -10.25 11.23 -5.74
C GLN A 5 -9.26 11.15 -6.91
N GLN A 6 -8.33 12.09 -7.04
CA GLN A 6 -7.29 12.06 -8.07
C GLN A 6 -6.38 10.84 -7.91
N ILE A 7 -5.97 10.52 -6.68
CA ILE A 7 -5.18 9.31 -6.38
C ILE A 7 -5.99 8.06 -6.74
N ALA A 8 -7.26 7.98 -6.31
CA ALA A 8 -8.12 6.83 -6.55
C ALA A 8 -8.31 6.56 -8.05
N TYR A 9 -8.60 7.60 -8.83
CA TYR A 9 -8.74 7.48 -10.29
C TYR A 9 -7.43 7.03 -10.95
N SER A 10 -6.29 7.64 -10.60
CA SER A 10 -4.99 7.24 -11.13
C SER A 10 -4.63 5.81 -10.75
N SER A 11 -4.98 5.38 -9.53
CA SER A 11 -4.74 4.02 -9.05
C SER A 11 -5.64 3.01 -9.75
N LEU A 12 -6.90 3.37 -10.05
CA LEU A 12 -7.80 2.52 -10.82
C LEU A 12 -7.25 2.28 -12.24
N LEU A 13 -6.75 3.31 -12.90
CA LEU A 13 -6.13 3.16 -14.22
C LEU A 13 -4.88 2.29 -14.18
N ALA A 14 -4.08 2.39 -13.11
CA ALA A 14 -2.88 1.57 -12.91
C ALA A 14 -3.20 0.12 -12.53
N PHE A 15 -4.40 -0.13 -11.99
CA PHE A 15 -4.81 -1.47 -11.56
C PHE A 15 -4.85 -2.47 -12.72
N PHE A 16 -5.37 -2.08 -13.88
CA PHE A 16 -5.51 -2.98 -15.03
C PHE A 16 -4.16 -3.49 -15.57
N PRO A 17 -3.18 -2.63 -15.86
CA PRO A 17 -1.84 -3.10 -16.25
C PRO A 17 -1.15 -3.92 -15.17
N ALA A 18 -1.32 -3.55 -13.89
CA ALA A 18 -0.76 -4.32 -12.78
C ALA A 18 -1.39 -5.71 -12.66
N ALA A 19 -2.72 -5.82 -12.80
CA ALA A 19 -3.42 -7.09 -12.80
C ALA A 19 -2.98 -7.97 -13.99
N ALA A 20 -2.89 -7.39 -15.19
CA ALA A 20 -2.42 -8.10 -16.38
C ALA A 20 -0.98 -8.62 -16.19
N PHE A 21 -0.09 -7.81 -15.58
CA PHE A 21 1.26 -8.23 -15.23
C PHE A 21 1.25 -9.42 -14.26
N VAL A 22 0.45 -9.36 -13.18
CA VAL A 22 0.35 -10.46 -12.20
C VAL A 22 -0.13 -11.75 -12.88
N VAL A 23 -1.16 -11.68 -13.72
CA VAL A 23 -1.67 -12.83 -14.47
C VAL A 23 -0.60 -13.39 -15.41
N GLY A 24 0.13 -12.52 -16.13
CA GLY A 24 1.25 -12.93 -17.00
C GLY A 24 2.38 -13.58 -16.19
N ALA A 25 2.72 -13.05 -15.02
CA ALA A 25 3.71 -13.64 -14.12
C ALA A 25 3.30 -15.04 -13.65
N LEU A 26 2.06 -15.19 -13.18
CA LEU A 26 1.53 -16.50 -12.77
C LEU A 26 1.57 -17.51 -13.92
N GLY A 27 1.32 -17.09 -15.16
CA GLY A 27 1.40 -17.94 -16.34
C GLY A 27 2.83 -18.40 -16.66
N ILE A 28 3.78 -17.46 -16.72
CA ILE A 28 5.19 -17.75 -17.06
C ILE A 28 5.87 -18.64 -16.02
N PHE A 29 5.61 -18.35 -14.72
CA PHE A 29 6.21 -19.12 -13.63
C PHE A 29 5.41 -20.37 -13.27
N HIS A 30 4.35 -20.71 -14.02
CA HIS A 30 3.45 -21.85 -13.80
C HIS A 30 2.85 -21.89 -12.37
N LEU A 31 2.61 -20.73 -11.77
CA LEU A 31 2.17 -20.58 -10.40
C LEU A 31 0.64 -20.63 -10.21
N PHE A 32 -0.16 -20.79 -11.28
CA PHE A 32 -1.61 -20.85 -11.17
C PHE A 32 -2.11 -22.01 -10.31
N ASP A 33 -1.52 -23.18 -10.46
CA ASP A 33 -1.93 -24.36 -9.72
C ASP A 33 -1.52 -24.29 -8.26
N ASP A 34 -0.34 -23.72 -7.98
CA ASP A 34 0.11 -23.47 -6.62
C ASP A 34 -0.77 -22.42 -5.93
N LEU A 35 -1.13 -21.34 -6.64
CA LEU A 35 -2.04 -20.33 -6.14
C LEU A 35 -3.42 -20.92 -5.84
N LYS A 36 -3.97 -21.76 -6.71
CA LYS A 36 -5.24 -22.44 -6.47
C LYS A 36 -5.18 -23.35 -5.24
N ARG A 37 -4.15 -24.18 -5.11
CA ARG A 37 -3.95 -25.04 -3.94
C ARG A 37 -3.88 -24.27 -2.63
N LEU A 38 -3.24 -23.09 -2.64
CA LEU A 38 -3.13 -22.23 -1.47
C LEU A 38 -4.45 -21.54 -1.11
N LEU A 39 -5.26 -21.18 -2.10
CA LEU A 39 -6.51 -20.46 -1.91
C LEU A 39 -7.71 -21.37 -1.68
N ASP A 40 -7.70 -22.60 -2.20
CA ASP A 40 -8.82 -23.55 -2.14
C ASP A 40 -9.42 -23.70 -0.73
N PRO A 41 -8.62 -23.81 0.37
CA PRO A 41 -9.19 -23.94 1.71
C PRO A 41 -9.80 -22.66 2.29
N ILE A 42 -9.55 -21.48 1.69
CA ILE A 42 -9.93 -20.18 2.27
C ILE A 42 -10.76 -19.30 1.34
N ALA A 43 -10.70 -19.54 0.02
CA ALA A 43 -11.35 -18.70 -0.98
C ALA A 43 -12.74 -19.26 -1.36
N PRO A 44 -13.74 -18.39 -1.57
CA PRO A 44 -15.01 -18.80 -2.17
C PRO A 44 -14.80 -19.44 -3.55
N GLY A 45 -15.61 -20.44 -3.90
CA GLY A 45 -15.49 -21.16 -5.18
C GLY A 45 -15.50 -20.27 -6.44
N GLY A 46 -16.16 -19.13 -6.37
CA GLY A 46 -16.13 -18.12 -7.45
C GLY A 46 -14.74 -17.56 -7.72
N VAL A 47 -13.89 -17.40 -6.69
CA VAL A 47 -12.50 -16.92 -6.83
C VAL A 47 -11.65 -17.99 -7.53
N ILE A 48 -11.79 -19.24 -7.15
CA ILE A 48 -11.09 -20.36 -7.79
C ILE A 48 -11.53 -20.50 -9.25
N GLY A 49 -12.82 -20.36 -9.52
CA GLY A 49 -13.36 -20.36 -10.89
C GLY A 49 -12.79 -19.23 -11.75
N PHE A 50 -12.68 -18.02 -11.18
CA PHE A 50 -12.06 -16.87 -11.86
C PHE A 50 -10.58 -17.11 -12.17
N ILE A 51 -9.79 -17.60 -11.20
CA ILE A 51 -8.37 -17.94 -11.41
C ILE A 51 -8.22 -19.01 -12.49
N THR A 52 -9.08 -20.01 -12.51
CA THR A 52 -9.08 -21.07 -13.55
C THR A 52 -9.40 -20.52 -14.94
N GLY A 53 -10.31 -19.56 -15.03
CA GLY A 53 -10.58 -18.81 -16.26
C GLY A 53 -9.35 -18.07 -16.76
N LEU A 54 -8.70 -17.27 -15.88
CA LEU A 54 -7.48 -16.55 -16.21
C LEU A 54 -6.34 -17.49 -16.65
N GLN A 55 -6.18 -18.63 -15.98
CA GLN A 55 -5.20 -19.65 -16.37
C GLN A 55 -5.46 -20.16 -17.79
N ARG A 56 -6.70 -20.47 -18.13
CA ARG A 56 -7.09 -20.97 -19.47
C ARG A 56 -6.79 -19.92 -20.54
N ASP A 57 -7.14 -18.65 -20.27
CA ASP A 57 -6.92 -17.54 -21.20
C ASP A 57 -5.42 -17.21 -21.40
N SER A 58 -4.59 -17.50 -20.38
CA SER A 58 -3.14 -17.25 -20.43
C SER A 58 -2.32 -18.36 -21.10
N GLN A 59 -2.92 -19.52 -21.42
CA GLN A 59 -2.22 -20.66 -22.06
C GLN A 59 -1.73 -20.41 -23.49
N GLY A 60 -2.04 -19.26 -24.09
CA GLY A 60 -1.61 -18.88 -25.44
C GLY A 60 -0.13 -18.50 -25.59
N GLY A 61 0.71 -18.73 -24.56
CA GLY A 61 2.17 -18.57 -24.65
C GLY A 61 2.63 -17.11 -24.66
N THR A 62 2.77 -16.50 -23.47
CA THR A 62 3.44 -15.19 -23.37
C THR A 62 4.94 -15.37 -23.54
N SER A 63 5.55 -14.76 -24.55
CA SER A 63 7.00 -14.76 -24.67
C SER A 63 7.66 -14.04 -23.52
N THR A 64 8.86 -14.46 -23.10
CA THR A 64 9.63 -13.79 -22.04
C THR A 64 9.82 -12.29 -22.33
N ALA A 65 10.00 -11.94 -23.61
CA ALA A 65 10.10 -10.53 -24.02
C ALA A 65 8.79 -9.76 -23.77
N ALA A 66 7.63 -10.31 -24.09
CA ALA A 66 6.34 -9.69 -23.83
C ALA A 66 6.07 -9.51 -22.33
N PHE A 67 6.54 -10.44 -21.49
CA PHE A 67 6.47 -10.31 -20.04
C PHE A 67 7.28 -9.11 -19.51
N PHE A 68 8.54 -8.97 -19.93
CA PHE A 68 9.38 -7.85 -19.49
C PHE A 68 8.85 -6.51 -20.01
N ILE A 69 8.36 -6.45 -21.25
CA ILE A 69 7.72 -5.23 -21.77
C ILE A 69 6.46 -4.90 -20.97
N GLY A 70 5.64 -5.89 -20.65
CA GLY A 70 4.45 -5.74 -19.82
C GLY A 70 4.79 -5.27 -18.40
N PHE A 71 5.83 -5.84 -17.78
CA PHE A 71 6.33 -5.41 -16.47
C PHE A 71 6.78 -3.95 -16.47
N LEU A 72 7.64 -3.58 -17.40
CA LEU A 72 8.13 -2.20 -17.51
C LEU A 72 6.98 -1.22 -17.79
N GLY A 73 6.05 -1.60 -18.65
CA GLY A 73 4.84 -0.83 -18.94
C GLY A 73 3.95 -0.66 -17.70
N ALA A 74 3.69 -1.75 -16.96
CA ALA A 74 2.91 -1.72 -15.72
C ALA A 74 3.56 -0.82 -14.65
N VAL A 75 4.86 -0.97 -14.42
CA VAL A 75 5.62 -0.13 -13.48
C VAL A 75 5.58 1.34 -13.92
N TRP A 76 5.73 1.60 -15.21
CA TRP A 76 5.65 2.96 -15.75
C TRP A 76 4.29 3.60 -15.51
N ILE A 77 3.19 2.91 -15.79
CA ILE A 77 1.82 3.41 -15.59
C ILE A 77 1.52 3.55 -14.08
N ALA A 78 1.86 2.55 -13.26
CA ALA A 78 1.68 2.59 -11.82
C ALA A 78 2.47 3.74 -11.16
N SER A 79 3.67 4.06 -11.68
CA SER A 79 4.43 5.20 -11.19
C SER A 79 3.77 6.55 -11.50
N GLY A 80 2.85 6.62 -12.47
CA GLY A 80 1.98 7.78 -12.70
C GLY A 80 0.98 7.96 -11.56
N ALA A 81 0.34 6.88 -11.09
CA ALA A 81 -0.54 6.90 -9.92
C ALA A 81 0.22 7.32 -8.65
N MET A 82 1.43 6.76 -8.44
CA MET A 82 2.28 7.16 -7.32
C MET A 82 2.74 8.62 -7.43
N GLY A 83 2.89 9.16 -8.63
CA GLY A 83 3.10 10.59 -8.87
C GLY A 83 1.96 11.46 -8.35
N SER A 84 0.71 10.98 -8.42
CA SER A 84 -0.45 11.65 -7.82
C SER A 84 -0.37 11.63 -6.28
N VAL A 85 0.10 10.53 -5.69
CA VAL A 85 0.36 10.44 -4.24
C VAL A 85 1.45 11.46 -3.83
N ILE A 86 2.58 11.51 -4.54
CA ILE A 86 3.67 12.46 -4.27
C ILE A 86 3.16 13.90 -4.30
N LYS A 87 2.37 14.24 -5.33
CA LYS A 87 1.76 15.58 -5.46
C LYS A 87 0.83 15.90 -4.28
N ALA A 88 0.00 14.95 -3.89
CA ALA A 88 -0.96 15.13 -2.80
C ALA A 88 -0.27 15.24 -1.42
N VAL A 89 0.77 14.44 -1.19
CA VAL A 89 1.59 14.53 0.02
C VAL A 89 2.35 15.86 0.08
N ASN A 90 2.96 16.31 -1.02
CA ASN A 90 3.57 17.65 -1.07
C ASN A 90 2.57 18.75 -0.72
N ARG A 91 1.32 18.62 -1.16
CA ARG A 91 0.26 19.57 -0.82
C ARG A 91 -0.08 19.55 0.66
N ALA A 92 -0.15 18.37 1.31
CA ALA A 92 -0.36 18.22 2.75
C ALA A 92 0.76 18.89 3.58
N TYR A 93 2.00 18.81 3.09
CA TYR A 93 3.14 19.48 3.71
C TYR A 93 3.34 20.95 3.28
N GLU A 94 2.45 21.49 2.42
CA GLU A 94 2.56 22.85 1.85
C GLU A 94 3.89 23.11 1.13
N LEU A 95 4.48 22.08 0.53
CA LEU A 95 5.77 22.16 -0.15
C LEU A 95 5.58 22.25 -1.68
N PRO A 96 6.27 23.18 -2.36
CA PRO A 96 6.32 23.20 -3.80
C PRO A 96 7.16 22.03 -4.34
N GLU A 97 6.77 21.47 -5.47
CA GLU A 97 7.56 20.44 -6.14
C GLU A 97 8.63 21.08 -7.01
N THR A 98 9.86 21.11 -6.54
CA THR A 98 11.04 21.68 -7.23
C THR A 98 11.94 20.61 -7.85
N ARG A 99 11.69 19.34 -7.60
CA ARG A 99 12.50 18.24 -8.11
C ARG A 99 12.31 18.11 -9.63
N PRO A 100 13.38 17.86 -10.40
CA PRO A 100 13.28 17.61 -11.83
C PRO A 100 12.43 16.34 -12.09
N PHE A 101 11.80 16.30 -13.26
CA PHE A 101 10.88 15.20 -13.64
C PHE A 101 11.47 13.81 -13.37
N TRP A 102 12.71 13.57 -13.74
CA TRP A 102 13.36 12.27 -13.60
C TRP A 102 13.55 11.83 -12.14
N LYS A 103 13.93 12.77 -11.26
CA LYS A 103 14.07 12.49 -9.82
C LYS A 103 12.72 12.12 -9.19
N ARG A 104 11.69 12.90 -9.51
CA ARG A 104 10.32 12.60 -9.06
C ARG A 104 9.84 11.24 -9.59
N ARG A 105 10.13 10.94 -10.87
CA ARG A 105 9.75 9.67 -11.50
C ARG A 105 10.48 8.49 -10.87
N ALA A 106 11.77 8.62 -10.57
CA ALA A 106 12.54 7.59 -9.87
C ALA A 106 11.97 7.28 -8.47
N ILE A 107 11.61 8.32 -7.71
CA ILE A 107 10.95 8.15 -6.40
C ILE A 107 9.59 7.43 -6.58
N ALA A 108 8.80 7.81 -7.56
CA ALA A 108 7.52 7.16 -7.84
C ALA A 108 7.68 5.67 -8.19
N ILE A 109 8.67 5.32 -9.02
CA ILE A 109 8.99 3.92 -9.37
C ILE A 109 9.44 3.15 -8.12
N LEU A 110 10.33 3.73 -7.30
CA LEU A 110 10.77 3.10 -6.05
C LEU A 110 9.58 2.81 -5.11
N LEU A 111 8.66 3.76 -4.97
CA LEU A 111 7.47 3.60 -4.14
C LEU A 111 6.50 2.56 -4.72
N VAL A 112 6.39 2.44 -6.04
CA VAL A 112 5.61 1.36 -6.69
C VAL A 112 6.21 0.00 -6.41
N LEU A 113 7.53 -0.15 -6.59
CA LEU A 113 8.22 -1.42 -6.35
C LEU A 113 8.14 -1.84 -4.88
N THR A 114 8.33 -0.90 -3.96
CA THR A 114 8.19 -1.18 -2.51
C THR A 114 6.75 -1.48 -2.12
N SER A 115 5.76 -0.82 -2.72
CA SER A 115 4.33 -1.14 -2.53
C SER A 115 4.03 -2.57 -3.00
N GLY A 116 4.49 -2.94 -4.20
CA GLY A 116 4.33 -4.28 -4.75
C GLY A 116 4.99 -5.35 -3.86
N LEU A 117 6.24 -5.09 -3.42
CA LEU A 117 6.97 -5.99 -2.52
C LEU A 117 6.27 -6.13 -1.16
N THR A 118 5.79 -5.03 -0.58
CA THR A 118 5.04 -5.05 0.69
C THR A 118 3.75 -5.85 0.54
N THR A 119 2.99 -5.61 -0.52
CA THR A 119 1.73 -6.33 -0.79
C THR A 119 1.98 -7.83 -1.01
N ALA A 120 2.98 -8.19 -1.82
CA ALA A 120 3.36 -9.58 -2.05
C ALA A 120 3.85 -10.25 -0.75
N GLY A 121 4.67 -9.55 0.04
CA GLY A 121 5.15 -10.05 1.33
C GLY A 121 4.03 -10.29 2.34
N ILE A 122 3.07 -9.38 2.44
CA ILE A 122 1.88 -9.54 3.30
C ILE A 122 1.03 -10.72 2.81
N PHE A 123 0.80 -10.82 1.49
CA PHE A 123 0.06 -11.93 0.90
C PHE A 123 0.72 -13.27 1.22
N LEU A 124 2.03 -13.40 0.98
CA LEU A 124 2.78 -14.60 1.31
C LEU A 124 2.75 -14.91 2.82
N LEU A 125 2.91 -13.90 3.67
CA LEU A 125 2.88 -14.08 5.12
C LEU A 125 1.52 -14.58 5.61
N ILE A 126 0.43 -14.04 5.10
CA ILE A 126 -0.92 -14.38 5.57
C ILE A 126 -1.39 -15.70 4.95
N VAL A 127 -1.22 -15.88 3.64
CA VAL A 127 -1.74 -17.04 2.91
C VAL A 127 -0.82 -18.24 3.05
N VAL A 128 0.46 -18.09 2.69
CA VAL A 128 1.44 -19.19 2.72
C VAL A 128 1.97 -19.43 4.13
N GLY A 129 2.08 -18.37 4.94
CA GLY A 129 2.61 -18.44 6.31
C GLY A 129 1.85 -19.38 7.22
N GLY A 130 0.55 -19.64 6.97
CA GLY A 130 -0.25 -20.64 7.70
C GLY A 130 0.29 -22.05 7.47
N ALA A 131 0.29 -22.48 6.23
CA ALA A 131 0.76 -23.81 5.82
C ALA A 131 2.25 -24.03 6.18
N LEU A 132 3.07 -22.99 6.02
CA LEU A 132 4.49 -23.03 6.36
C LEU A 132 4.70 -23.22 7.88
N GLY A 133 3.95 -22.47 8.71
CA GLY A 133 3.99 -22.60 10.16
C GLY A 133 3.60 -24.00 10.64
N ASP A 134 2.55 -24.59 10.06
CA ASP A 134 2.13 -25.95 10.36
C ASP A 134 3.18 -26.98 9.94
N ALA A 135 3.80 -26.81 8.78
CA ALA A 135 4.87 -27.70 8.31
C ALA A 135 6.10 -27.62 9.22
N ILE A 136 6.50 -26.42 9.65
CA ILE A 136 7.60 -26.21 10.60
C ILE A 136 7.27 -26.82 11.95
N ALA A 137 6.06 -26.58 12.48
CA ALA A 137 5.61 -27.14 13.76
C ALA A 137 5.68 -28.66 13.77
N LYS A 138 5.19 -29.32 12.72
CA LYS A 138 5.23 -30.78 12.56
C LYS A 138 6.66 -31.30 12.47
N LYS A 139 7.50 -30.67 11.65
CA LYS A 139 8.88 -31.13 11.41
C LYS A 139 9.80 -30.91 12.62
N ALA A 140 9.60 -29.84 13.38
CA ALA A 140 10.39 -29.48 14.55
C ALA A 140 9.80 -30.02 15.88
N GLY A 141 8.66 -30.75 15.84
CA GLY A 141 7.99 -31.25 17.05
C GLY A 141 7.42 -30.13 17.93
N LEU A 142 7.16 -28.94 17.36
CA LEU A 142 6.62 -27.80 18.10
C LEU A 142 5.12 -27.99 18.30
N GLY A 143 4.67 -27.88 19.55
CA GLY A 143 3.28 -28.14 19.91
C GLY A 143 2.30 -27.03 19.52
N ALA A 144 1.05 -27.16 19.96
CA ALA A 144 -0.04 -26.21 19.67
C ALA A 144 0.28 -24.75 20.06
N ALA A 145 1.11 -24.54 21.08
CA ALA A 145 1.55 -23.20 21.50
C ALA A 145 2.28 -22.43 20.37
N PHE A 146 3.15 -23.10 19.63
CA PHE A 146 3.83 -22.50 18.49
C PHE A 146 2.84 -22.11 17.39
N GLN A 147 1.90 -23.00 17.06
CA GLN A 147 0.90 -22.74 16.02
C GLN A 147 0.02 -21.55 16.39
N TRP A 148 -0.37 -21.42 17.66
CA TRP A 148 -1.15 -20.28 18.14
C TRP A 148 -0.36 -18.98 18.06
N VAL A 149 0.89 -18.97 18.54
CA VAL A 149 1.78 -17.79 18.48
C VAL A 149 2.03 -17.38 17.03
N TRP A 150 2.40 -18.33 16.17
CA TRP A 150 2.64 -18.09 14.76
C TRP A 150 1.40 -17.58 14.02
N GLY A 151 0.24 -18.21 14.28
CA GLY A 151 -1.04 -17.80 13.72
C GLY A 151 -1.43 -16.38 14.09
N SER A 152 -1.18 -15.97 15.34
CA SER A 152 -1.49 -14.64 15.84
C SER A 152 -0.44 -13.59 15.41
N ALA A 153 0.85 -13.94 15.41
CA ALA A 153 1.95 -13.01 15.11
C ALA A 153 1.94 -12.48 13.65
N ARG A 154 1.39 -13.25 12.71
CA ARG A 154 1.30 -12.84 11.29
C ARG A 154 0.58 -11.52 11.10
N TRP A 155 -0.48 -11.26 11.86
CA TRP A 155 -1.29 -10.05 11.72
C TRP A 155 -0.56 -8.78 12.18
N PRO A 156 0.05 -8.73 13.38
CA PRO A 156 0.90 -7.61 13.76
C PRO A 156 2.08 -7.38 12.81
N VAL A 157 2.72 -8.46 12.33
CA VAL A 157 3.84 -8.34 11.37
C VAL A 157 3.36 -7.74 10.05
N ALA A 158 2.21 -8.19 9.51
CA ALA A 158 1.61 -7.60 8.32
C ALA A 158 1.27 -6.12 8.53
N PHE A 159 0.74 -5.77 9.70
CA PHE A 159 0.45 -4.36 10.04
C PHE A 159 1.73 -3.52 10.13
N CYS A 160 2.79 -4.04 10.77
CA CYS A 160 4.10 -3.37 10.78
C CYS A 160 4.64 -3.13 9.37
N ALA A 161 4.47 -4.08 8.44
CA ALA A 161 4.87 -3.88 7.04
C ALA A 161 4.11 -2.72 6.38
N ILE A 162 2.82 -2.58 6.65
CA ILE A 162 2.01 -1.44 6.19
C ILE A 162 2.53 -0.13 6.80
N LEU A 163 2.81 -0.11 8.11
CA LEU A 163 3.35 1.09 8.78
C LEU A 163 4.70 1.52 8.21
N LEU A 164 5.59 0.56 7.94
CA LEU A 164 6.89 0.81 7.31
C LEU A 164 6.73 1.36 5.89
N PHE A 165 5.82 0.82 5.12
CA PHE A 165 5.50 1.34 3.78
C PHE A 165 4.97 2.78 3.85
N LEU A 166 4.02 3.07 4.75
CA LEU A 166 3.51 4.43 4.95
C LEU A 166 4.62 5.37 5.43
N ALA A 167 5.48 4.92 6.36
CA ALA A 167 6.63 5.71 6.81
C ALA A 167 7.58 6.02 5.65
N LEU A 168 7.82 5.06 4.74
CA LEU A 168 8.62 5.26 3.54
C LEU A 168 7.98 6.27 2.59
N VAL A 169 6.66 6.19 2.39
CA VAL A 169 5.91 7.19 1.60
C VAL A 169 6.09 8.58 2.22
N TYR A 170 5.88 8.75 3.52
CA TYR A 170 6.00 10.03 4.21
C TYR A 170 7.43 10.54 4.30
N TYR A 171 8.42 9.68 4.12
CA TYR A 171 9.83 10.06 4.03
C TYR A 171 10.23 10.50 2.62
N LEU A 172 9.83 9.75 1.58
CA LEU A 172 10.29 9.96 0.22
C LEU A 172 9.41 10.92 -0.59
N ALA A 173 8.09 10.91 -0.34
CA ALA A 173 7.16 11.71 -1.14
C ALA A 173 7.33 13.23 -0.92
N PRO A 174 7.44 13.77 0.32
CA PRO A 174 7.59 15.19 0.54
C PRO A 174 8.90 15.73 -0.04
N ASN A 175 8.84 16.92 -0.63
CA ASN A 175 10.02 17.64 -1.16
C ASN A 175 10.70 18.44 -0.05
N LYS A 176 11.18 17.76 1.00
CA LYS A 176 11.91 18.37 2.13
C LYS A 176 13.39 18.44 1.85
N GLU A 177 14.03 19.54 2.21
CA GLU A 177 15.49 19.69 2.17
C GLU A 177 16.16 18.85 3.27
N GLN A 178 15.65 18.92 4.50
CA GLN A 178 16.12 18.12 5.62
C GLN A 178 15.16 16.99 5.90
N ARG A 179 15.61 15.75 5.72
CA ARG A 179 14.85 14.52 5.96
C ARG A 179 15.40 13.81 7.17
N SER A 180 14.57 13.61 8.18
CA SER A 180 14.87 12.69 9.28
C SER A 180 14.13 11.38 9.05
N TRP A 181 14.85 10.26 9.01
CA TRP A 181 14.22 8.95 8.93
C TRP A 181 13.66 8.56 10.29
N ARG A 182 12.39 8.21 10.31
CA ARG A 182 11.75 7.57 11.46
C ARG A 182 11.03 6.32 10.97
N TRP A 183 11.37 5.18 11.53
CA TRP A 183 10.80 3.87 11.15
C TRP A 183 9.28 3.82 11.29
N ILE A 184 8.75 4.47 12.30
CA ILE A 184 7.32 4.61 12.55
C ILE A 184 7.06 6.07 12.91
N THR A 185 6.14 6.70 12.19
CA THR A 185 5.71 8.07 12.46
C THR A 185 4.30 8.06 13.04
N PRO A 186 3.91 9.06 13.86
CA PRO A 186 2.53 9.16 14.35
C PRO A 186 1.51 9.10 13.21
N GLY A 187 1.79 9.78 12.08
CA GLY A 187 0.93 9.73 10.91
C GLY A 187 0.86 8.36 10.25
N SER A 188 1.94 7.55 10.24
CA SER A 188 1.86 6.18 9.71
C SER A 188 0.98 5.29 10.58
N VAL A 189 1.04 5.44 11.91
CA VAL A 189 0.18 4.69 12.83
C VAL A 189 -1.28 5.08 12.65
N VAL A 190 -1.59 6.37 12.70
CA VAL A 190 -2.97 6.86 12.58
C VAL A 190 -3.52 6.58 11.18
N GLY A 191 -2.74 6.83 10.13
CA GLY A 191 -3.14 6.52 8.74
C GLY A 191 -3.36 5.03 8.52
N GLY A 192 -2.50 4.17 9.06
CA GLY A 192 -2.63 2.71 8.99
C GLY A 192 -3.85 2.19 9.75
N LEU A 193 -4.09 2.67 10.98
CA LEU A 193 -5.27 2.31 11.76
C LEU A 193 -6.57 2.80 11.10
N LEU A 194 -6.56 4.04 10.59
CA LEU A 194 -7.69 4.58 9.84
C LEU A 194 -7.97 3.77 8.58
N TRP A 195 -6.93 3.35 7.86
CA TRP A 195 -7.07 2.50 6.70
C TRP A 195 -7.69 1.13 7.05
N LEU A 196 -7.25 0.50 8.14
CA LEU A 196 -7.85 -0.75 8.63
C LEU A 196 -9.32 -0.57 9.01
N LEU A 197 -9.64 0.50 9.75
CA LEU A 197 -11.01 0.81 10.15
C LEU A 197 -11.91 1.02 8.93
N LEU A 198 -11.49 1.88 8.00
CA LEU A 198 -12.24 2.18 6.78
C LEU A 198 -12.39 0.94 5.91
N SER A 199 -11.36 0.09 5.80
CA SER A 199 -11.43 -1.18 5.06
C SER A 199 -12.40 -2.16 5.70
N ALA A 200 -12.43 -2.26 7.03
CA ALA A 200 -13.38 -3.11 7.75
C ALA A 200 -14.83 -2.63 7.58
N LEU A 201 -15.06 -1.33 7.73
CA LEU A 201 -16.38 -0.71 7.50
C LEU A 201 -16.83 -0.89 6.05
N PHE A 202 -15.89 -0.74 5.12
CA PHE A 202 -16.18 -0.91 3.70
C PHE A 202 -16.49 -2.38 3.34
N ALA A 203 -15.78 -3.35 3.92
CA ALA A 203 -16.08 -4.77 3.75
C ALA A 203 -17.49 -5.10 4.24
N GLN A 204 -17.88 -4.53 5.39
CA GLN A 204 -19.24 -4.66 5.93
C GLN A 204 -20.29 -4.04 4.99
N TYR A 205 -20.02 -2.82 4.49
CA TYR A 205 -20.88 -2.16 3.51
C TYR A 205 -21.11 -3.02 2.26
N VAL A 206 -20.02 -3.57 1.68
CA VAL A 206 -20.10 -4.43 0.48
C VAL A 206 -20.92 -5.69 0.75
N THR A 207 -20.81 -6.27 1.96
CA THR A 207 -21.59 -7.44 2.35
C THR A 207 -23.10 -7.15 2.36
N TYR A 208 -23.51 -6.00 2.88
CA TYR A 208 -24.92 -5.58 2.87
C TYR A 208 -25.38 -5.09 1.49
N ALA A 209 -24.48 -4.49 0.72
CA ALA A 209 -24.77 -3.99 -0.62
C ALA A 209 -24.76 -5.09 -1.71
N GLY A 210 -24.65 -6.36 -1.35
CA GLY A 210 -24.51 -7.50 -2.27
C GLY A 210 -25.58 -7.63 -3.37
N ASN A 211 -26.71 -6.95 -3.23
CA ASN A 211 -27.75 -6.85 -4.29
C ASN A 211 -27.35 -5.91 -5.43
N TYR A 212 -26.44 -4.95 -5.22
CA TYR A 212 -25.98 -4.04 -6.29
C TYR A 212 -25.24 -4.77 -7.40
N THR A 213 -24.43 -5.78 -7.04
CA THR A 213 -23.68 -6.59 -8.00
C THR A 213 -24.61 -7.41 -8.92
N LYS A 214 -25.77 -7.83 -8.39
CA LYS A 214 -26.79 -8.56 -9.17
C LYS A 214 -27.46 -7.66 -10.21
N THR A 215 -27.63 -6.37 -9.90
CA THR A 215 -28.33 -5.41 -10.77
C THR A 215 -27.40 -4.76 -11.78
N TYR A 216 -26.18 -4.40 -11.38
CA TYR A 216 -25.24 -3.61 -12.19
C TYR A 216 -24.00 -4.40 -12.67
N GLY A 217 -23.88 -5.69 -12.31
CA GLY A 217 -22.83 -6.58 -12.79
C GLY A 217 -21.41 -6.06 -12.54
N THR A 218 -20.58 -6.14 -13.58
CA THR A 218 -19.15 -5.73 -13.55
C THR A 218 -18.94 -4.24 -13.27
N ILE A 219 -19.88 -3.37 -13.63
CA ILE A 219 -19.81 -1.92 -13.39
C ILE A 219 -19.82 -1.65 -11.89
N ALA A 220 -20.66 -2.37 -11.13
CA ALA A 220 -20.69 -2.24 -9.67
C ALA A 220 -19.33 -2.54 -9.04
N SER A 221 -18.64 -3.57 -9.52
CA SER A 221 -17.31 -3.93 -9.01
C SER A 221 -16.27 -2.83 -9.24
N GLY A 222 -16.30 -2.17 -10.39
CA GLY A 222 -15.43 -1.03 -10.70
C GLY A 222 -15.70 0.18 -9.79
N VAL A 223 -16.96 0.48 -9.53
CA VAL A 223 -17.38 1.57 -8.60
C VAL A 223 -16.97 1.23 -7.16
N ILE A 224 -17.19 0.00 -6.71
CA ILE A 224 -16.78 -0.48 -5.39
C ILE A 224 -15.27 -0.36 -5.21
N LEU A 225 -14.47 -0.79 -6.20
CA LEU A 225 -13.02 -0.65 -6.18
C LEU A 225 -12.60 0.81 -6.11
N LEU A 226 -13.22 1.69 -6.92
CA LEU A 226 -12.91 3.12 -6.93
C LEU A 226 -13.20 3.78 -5.56
N LEU A 227 -14.30 3.41 -4.91
CA LEU A 227 -14.64 3.89 -3.57
C LEU A 227 -13.61 3.42 -2.55
N TRP A 228 -13.22 2.15 -2.58
CA TRP A 228 -12.18 1.63 -1.67
C TRP A 228 -10.83 2.32 -1.87
N LEU A 229 -10.41 2.54 -3.12
CA LEU A 229 -9.20 3.28 -3.45
C LEU A 229 -9.27 4.73 -2.95
N ASN A 230 -10.45 5.37 -3.03
CA ASN A 230 -10.65 6.72 -2.51
C ASN A 230 -10.51 6.79 -0.97
N TYR A 231 -11.11 5.85 -0.24
CA TYR A 231 -10.95 5.77 1.21
C TYR A 231 -9.52 5.43 1.63
N SER A 232 -8.85 4.56 0.87
CA SER A 232 -7.43 4.24 1.09
C SER A 232 -6.54 5.47 0.89
N ALA A 233 -6.77 6.24 -0.18
CA ALA A 233 -6.08 7.50 -0.42
C ALA A 233 -6.37 8.54 0.67
N PHE A 234 -7.61 8.62 1.14
CA PHE A 234 -7.99 9.51 2.25
C PHE A 234 -7.22 9.17 3.53
N ALA A 235 -7.15 7.89 3.92
CA ALA A 235 -6.42 7.44 5.11
C ALA A 235 -4.91 7.78 5.01
N LEU A 236 -4.30 7.55 3.83
CA LEU A 236 -2.92 7.91 3.56
C LEU A 236 -2.70 9.42 3.69
N LEU A 237 -3.55 10.25 3.09
CA LEU A 237 -3.42 11.70 3.15
C LEU A 237 -3.67 12.26 4.54
N PHE A 238 -4.60 11.68 5.31
CA PHE A 238 -4.82 12.05 6.70
C PHE A 238 -3.58 11.83 7.56
N GLY A 239 -2.91 10.68 7.38
CA GLY A 239 -1.62 10.41 8.05
C GLY A 239 -0.50 11.37 7.62
N ALA A 240 -0.46 11.76 6.34
CA ALA A 240 0.50 12.76 5.83
C ALA A 240 0.27 14.13 6.47
N GLU A 241 -0.98 14.58 6.54
CA GLU A 241 -1.38 15.85 7.14
C GLU A 241 -1.02 15.90 8.63
N LEU A 242 -1.30 14.81 9.35
CA LEU A 242 -0.92 14.71 10.77
C LEU A 242 0.59 14.84 10.96
N ASN A 243 1.39 14.17 10.15
CA ASN A 243 2.85 14.31 10.22
C ASN A 243 3.30 15.75 9.86
N ALA A 244 2.68 16.36 8.86
CA ALA A 244 2.99 17.73 8.45
C ALA A 244 2.71 18.73 9.57
N GLU A 245 1.58 18.58 10.27
CA GLU A 245 1.20 19.45 11.38
C GLU A 245 2.13 19.27 12.59
N LEU A 246 2.50 18.03 12.93
CA LEU A 246 3.46 17.75 14.01
C LEU A 246 4.85 18.34 13.71
N ASP A 247 5.32 18.25 12.48
CA ASP A 247 6.58 18.86 12.05
C ASP A 247 6.51 20.39 12.16
N ARG A 248 5.39 21.01 11.75
CA ARG A 248 5.14 22.45 11.86
C ARG A 248 5.20 22.93 13.32
N GLN A 249 4.52 22.23 14.22
CA GLN A 249 4.53 22.54 15.64
C GLN A 249 5.92 22.39 16.25
N ALA A 250 6.68 21.35 15.88
CA ALA A 250 8.05 21.17 16.36
C ALA A 250 8.96 22.32 15.93
N ASN A 251 8.89 22.76 14.67
CA ASN A 251 9.66 23.86 14.14
C ASN A 251 9.31 25.21 14.83
N THR A 252 8.04 25.46 15.08
CA THR A 252 7.57 26.67 15.77
C THR A 252 8.08 26.73 17.21
N ARG A 253 8.07 25.58 17.93
CA ARG A 253 8.62 25.50 19.30
C ARG A 253 10.13 25.72 19.33
N ALA A 254 10.87 25.15 18.38
CA ALA A 254 12.32 25.36 18.26
C ALA A 254 12.65 26.83 18.04
N ALA A 255 11.99 27.50 17.08
CA ALA A 255 12.18 28.93 16.81
C ALA A 255 11.79 29.83 18.01
N GLY A 256 10.75 29.48 18.74
CA GLY A 256 10.37 30.18 19.98
C GLY A 256 11.39 30.03 21.09
N GLY A 257 11.98 28.85 21.26
CA GLY A 257 13.04 28.58 22.24
C GLY A 257 14.34 29.34 21.90
N GLU A 258 14.72 29.40 20.63
CA GLU A 258 15.89 30.19 20.19
C GLU A 258 15.74 31.67 20.45
N ARG A 259 14.58 32.26 20.14
CA ARG A 259 14.28 33.67 20.43
C ARG A 259 14.30 33.95 21.92
N ALA A 260 13.76 33.07 22.74
CA ALA A 260 13.80 33.23 24.22
C ALA A 260 15.23 33.14 24.77
N GLY A 261 16.07 32.29 24.18
CA GLY A 261 17.50 32.19 24.50
C GLY A 261 18.28 33.47 24.18
N LEU A 262 18.08 34.05 23.00
CA LEU A 262 18.72 35.29 22.58
C LEU A 262 18.30 36.47 23.44
N VAL A 263 17.02 36.58 23.82
CA VAL A 263 16.54 37.62 24.74
C VAL A 263 17.16 37.49 26.15
N LYS A 264 17.38 36.26 26.65
CA LYS A 264 18.06 36.03 27.93
C LYS A 264 19.54 36.43 27.88
N LEU A 265 20.24 36.16 26.78
CA LEU A 265 21.64 36.56 26.60
C LEU A 265 21.77 38.07 26.53
N ALA A 266 20.96 38.76 25.74
CA ALA A 266 20.96 40.21 25.64
C ALA A 266 20.66 40.95 26.95
N ARG A 267 19.89 40.30 27.88
CA ARG A 267 19.65 40.87 29.23
C ARG A 267 20.78 40.58 30.20
N ARG A 268 21.71 39.69 29.90
CA ARG A 268 22.87 39.43 30.76
C ARG A 268 24.05 40.38 30.45
N ASP A 269 24.08 40.90 29.21
CA ASP A 269 25.15 41.77 28.70
C ASP A 269 24.79 43.27 28.82
N ALA A 270 23.58 43.58 29.36
CA ALA A 270 23.09 44.91 29.70
C ALA A 270 23.06 45.14 31.22
#